data_5f6b4204ff62a72993fd7e6c72314211
#
_entry.id   5f6b4204ff62a72993fd7e6c72314211
#
_cell.length_a   1.000
_cell.length_b   1.000
_cell.length_c   1.000
_cell.angle_alpha   90.00
_cell.angle_beta   90.00
_cell.angle_gamma   90.00
#
_symmetry.space_group_name_H-M   'P 1'
#
loop_
_entity.id
_entity.type
_entity.pdbx_description
1 polymer ?
#
loop_
_entity_poly.entity_id
_entity_poly.type
_entity_poly.pdbx_seq_one_letter_code
_entity_poly.pdbx_strand_id
1 'polypeptide(L)'
;GFVDYDESLEAALEREIQEELRVTLGPWRYVFSYPNRYEYEGILYKTIDAFFLTELYEKPAVIASDDVADTVWIDIQEIDLTRIAFVSIRNAVKHLQGGADAR
;
A
#
# COMPACT_ATOMS: atom_id res chain seq x y z
N GLY A 1 -7.04 0.97 -0.45
CA GLY A 1 -8.49 1.04 -0.69
C GLY A 1 -8.99 0.03 -1.69
N PHE A 2 -10.25 0.09 -1.97
CA PHE A 2 -10.87 -0.84 -2.91
C PHE A 2 -10.84 -0.28 -4.33
N VAL A 3 -10.79 -1.21 -5.28
CA VAL A 3 -10.89 -0.88 -6.70
C VAL A 3 -12.35 -0.57 -7.03
N ASP A 4 -12.60 0.55 -7.68
CA ASP A 4 -13.95 0.91 -8.11
C ASP A 4 -14.30 0.21 -9.42
N TYR A 5 -15.61 0.22 -9.73
CA TYR A 5 -16.11 -0.35 -10.97
C TYR A 5 -15.42 0.31 -12.17
N ASP A 6 -15.01 -0.51 -13.13
CA ASP A 6 -14.31 -0.09 -14.34
C ASP A 6 -12.93 0.54 -14.13
N GLU A 7 -12.34 0.38 -12.95
CA GLU A 7 -10.98 0.82 -12.69
C GLU A 7 -9.99 -0.32 -12.86
N SER A 8 -8.81 -0.04 -13.42
CA SER A 8 -7.68 -0.96 -13.33
C SER A 8 -7.07 -0.87 -11.92
N LEU A 9 -6.23 -1.84 -11.57
CA LEU A 9 -5.51 -1.80 -10.29
C LEU A 9 -4.62 -0.55 -10.21
N GLU A 10 -3.94 -0.21 -11.28
CA GLU A 10 -3.06 0.97 -11.32
C GLU A 10 -3.86 2.26 -11.20
N ALA A 11 -5.01 2.36 -11.87
CA ALA A 11 -5.86 3.54 -11.78
C ALA A 11 -6.41 3.70 -10.36
N ALA A 12 -6.82 2.59 -9.73
CA ALA A 12 -7.30 2.61 -8.35
C ALA A 12 -6.20 3.10 -7.41
N LEU A 13 -4.97 2.61 -7.59
CA LEU A 13 -3.85 3.01 -6.76
C LEU A 13 -3.55 4.51 -6.90
N GLU A 14 -3.51 5.02 -8.13
CA GLU A 14 -3.28 6.43 -8.37
C GLU A 14 -4.37 7.30 -7.75
N ARG A 15 -5.63 6.88 -7.89
CA ARG A 15 -6.76 7.60 -7.29
C ARG A 15 -6.64 7.65 -5.77
N GLU A 16 -6.38 6.50 -5.13
CA GLU A 16 -6.25 6.42 -3.67
C GLU A 16 -5.09 7.28 -3.16
N ILE A 17 -3.94 7.24 -3.81
CA ILE A 17 -2.78 8.05 -3.43
C ILE A 17 -3.11 9.54 -3.57
N GLN A 18 -3.78 9.93 -4.65
CA GLN A 18 -4.18 11.33 -4.84
C GLN A 18 -5.17 11.79 -3.77
N GLU A 19 -6.15 10.94 -3.44
CA GLU A 19 -7.15 11.27 -2.42
C GLU A 19 -6.55 11.37 -1.03
N GLU A 20 -5.66 10.45 -0.68
CA GLU A 20 -5.12 10.35 0.68
C GLU A 20 -3.91 11.25 0.91
N LEU A 21 -3.03 11.40 -0.07
CA LEU A 21 -1.75 12.10 0.09
C LEU A 21 -1.60 13.31 -0.83
N ARG A 22 -2.53 13.52 -1.75
CA ARG A 22 -2.56 14.64 -2.70
C ARG A 22 -1.28 14.75 -3.52
N VAL A 23 -0.79 13.60 -3.98
CA VAL A 23 0.40 13.50 -4.79
C VAL A 23 0.15 12.51 -5.92
N THR A 24 0.76 12.76 -7.08
CA THR A 24 0.72 11.84 -8.21
C THR A 24 2.07 11.14 -8.30
N LEU A 25 2.06 9.82 -8.27
CA LEU A 25 3.24 8.98 -8.34
C LEU A 25 3.10 7.99 -9.49
N GLY A 26 4.21 7.42 -9.90
CA GLY A 26 4.27 6.44 -10.96
C GLY A 26 5.47 6.68 -11.86
N PRO A 27 5.66 5.83 -12.87
CA PRO A 27 4.85 4.65 -13.17
C PRO A 27 4.96 3.57 -12.11
N TRP A 28 3.94 2.72 -12.03
CA TRP A 28 3.85 1.66 -11.04
C TRP A 28 4.25 0.32 -11.63
N ARG A 29 4.97 -0.49 -10.86
CA ARG A 29 5.33 -1.85 -11.26
C ARG A 29 4.72 -2.83 -10.26
N TYR A 30 3.90 -3.75 -10.76
CA TYR A 30 3.36 -4.83 -9.93
C TYR A 30 4.50 -5.73 -9.45
N VAL A 31 4.48 -6.11 -8.18
CA VAL A 31 5.50 -7.00 -7.62
C VAL A 31 4.94 -8.32 -7.11
N PHE A 32 3.88 -8.29 -6.30
CA PHE A 32 3.28 -9.51 -5.77
C PHE A 32 1.90 -9.19 -5.20
N SER A 33 1.21 -10.24 -4.74
CA SER A 33 -0.05 -10.09 -4.02
C SER A 33 -0.05 -11.00 -2.80
N TYR A 34 -0.86 -10.64 -1.82
CA TYR A 34 -1.07 -11.45 -0.62
C TYR A 34 -2.53 -11.41 -0.22
N PRO A 35 -3.05 -12.53 0.32
CA PRO A 35 -4.40 -12.53 0.84
C PRO A 35 -4.50 -11.73 2.13
N ASN A 36 -5.67 -11.18 2.38
CA ASN A 36 -5.97 -10.47 3.62
C ASN A 36 -7.36 -10.88 4.11
N ARG A 37 -7.61 -10.64 5.38
CA ARG A 37 -8.94 -10.81 5.98
C ARG A 37 -9.13 -9.76 7.05
N TYR A 38 -10.34 -9.24 7.16
CA TYR A 38 -10.69 -8.31 8.21
C TYR A 38 -12.18 -8.37 8.48
N GLU A 39 -12.56 -8.03 9.72
CA GLU A 39 -13.96 -7.94 10.10
C GLU A 39 -14.39 -6.48 10.09
N TYR A 40 -15.57 -6.27 9.54
CA TYR A 40 -16.20 -4.96 9.54
C TYR A 40 -17.70 -5.15 9.75
N GLU A 41 -18.24 -4.54 10.80
CA GLU A 41 -19.66 -4.64 11.16
C GLU A 41 -20.16 -6.08 11.24
N GLY A 42 -19.36 -6.97 11.84
CA GLY A 42 -19.71 -8.37 12.03
C GLY A 42 -19.56 -9.25 10.80
N ILE A 43 -19.04 -8.71 9.69
CA ILE A 43 -18.84 -9.47 8.44
C ILE A 43 -17.34 -9.67 8.24
N LEU A 44 -16.96 -10.91 7.93
CA LEU A 44 -15.57 -11.23 7.59
C LEU A 44 -15.37 -11.05 6.09
N TYR A 45 -14.47 -10.13 5.73
CA TYR A 45 -14.10 -9.89 4.34
C TYR A 45 -12.77 -10.57 4.04
N LYS A 46 -12.72 -11.30 2.93
CA LYS A 46 -11.50 -11.92 2.43
C LYS A 46 -11.15 -11.28 1.11
N THR A 47 -9.95 -10.73 1.02
CA THR A 47 -9.48 -9.98 -0.16
C THR A 47 -8.14 -10.52 -0.64
N ILE A 48 -7.77 -10.12 -1.85
CA ILE A 48 -6.42 -10.26 -2.37
C ILE A 48 -5.89 -8.84 -2.56
N ASP A 49 -4.81 -8.53 -1.88
CA ASP A 49 -4.18 -7.22 -1.97
C ASP A 49 -3.01 -7.29 -2.93
N ALA A 50 -3.04 -6.46 -3.96
CA ALA A 50 -1.98 -6.36 -4.96
C ALA A 50 -1.03 -5.23 -4.56
N PHE A 51 0.27 -5.50 -4.67
CA PHE A 51 1.30 -4.55 -4.25
C PHE A 51 2.12 -4.08 -5.44
N PHE A 52 2.41 -2.80 -5.44
CA PHE A 52 3.11 -2.12 -6.53
C PHE A 52 4.26 -1.31 -5.95
N LEU A 53 5.30 -1.13 -6.76
CA LEU A 53 6.43 -0.27 -6.45
C LEU A 53 6.57 0.82 -7.50
N THR A 54 7.05 1.97 -7.06
CA THR A 54 7.50 3.02 -7.95
C THR A 54 8.83 3.57 -7.43
N GLU A 55 9.65 4.07 -8.33
CA GLU A 55 10.92 4.68 -7.96
C GLU A 55 10.76 6.19 -7.87
N LEU A 56 11.38 6.77 -6.85
CA LEU A 56 11.37 8.21 -6.64
C LEU A 56 12.82 8.71 -6.60
N TYR A 57 13.09 9.83 -7.29
CA TYR A 57 14.40 10.46 -7.23
C TYR A 57 14.54 11.33 -5.98
N GLU A 58 13.42 11.81 -5.47
CA GLU A 58 13.37 12.56 -4.22
C GLU A 58 12.03 12.32 -3.54
N LYS A 59 11.97 12.56 -2.24
CA LYS A 59 10.74 12.40 -1.49
C LYS A 59 9.75 13.51 -1.87
N PRO A 60 8.55 13.16 -2.35
CA PRO A 60 7.55 14.17 -2.68
C PRO A 60 6.99 14.80 -1.40
N ALA A 61 6.50 16.02 -1.54
CA ALA A 61 5.75 16.66 -0.47
C ALA A 61 4.37 16.01 -0.43
N VAL A 62 4.08 15.27 0.64
CA VAL A 62 2.78 14.62 0.83
C VAL A 62 1.94 15.41 1.82
N ILE A 63 0.64 15.49 1.56
CA ILE A 63 -0.31 16.18 2.41
C ILE A 63 -1.36 15.15 2.83
N ALA A 64 -1.40 14.83 4.13
CA ALA A 64 -2.40 13.90 4.64
C ALA A 64 -3.79 14.51 4.49
N SER A 65 -4.73 13.73 3.94
CA SER A 65 -6.13 14.13 3.86
C SER A 65 -6.82 13.85 5.20
N ASP A 66 -8.12 14.19 5.28
CA ASP A 66 -8.88 14.03 6.52
C ASP A 66 -8.94 12.57 7.02
N ASP A 67 -8.82 11.60 6.10
CA ASP A 67 -8.86 10.18 6.43
C ASP A 67 -7.50 9.61 6.84
N VAL A 68 -6.44 10.42 6.76
CA VAL A 68 -5.07 10.02 7.09
C VAL A 68 -4.58 10.89 8.24
N ALA A 69 -4.35 10.28 9.39
CA ALA A 69 -3.95 11.01 10.59
C ALA A 69 -2.55 11.65 10.46
N ASP A 70 -1.61 10.92 9.85
CA ASP A 70 -0.24 11.39 9.70
C ASP A 70 0.50 10.51 8.69
N THR A 71 1.66 10.97 8.25
CA THR A 71 2.53 10.21 7.36
C THR A 71 3.96 10.22 7.87
N VAL A 72 4.70 9.15 7.57
CA VAL A 72 6.09 9.02 7.98
C VAL A 72 6.85 8.22 6.92
N TRP A 73 8.13 8.58 6.72
CA TRP A 73 9.03 7.81 5.87
C TRP A 73 9.86 6.88 6.76
N ILE A 74 9.85 5.58 6.44
CA ILE A 74 10.56 4.57 7.22
C ILE A 74 11.40 3.72 6.27
N ASP A 75 12.65 3.46 6.65
CA ASP A 75 13.48 2.48 5.94
C ASP A 75 12.80 1.12 6.03
N ILE A 76 12.69 0.42 4.90
CA ILE A 76 11.99 -0.86 4.84
C ILE A 76 12.55 -1.87 5.86
N GLN A 77 13.86 -1.84 6.11
CA GLN A 77 14.52 -2.76 7.05
C GLN A 77 14.22 -2.42 8.51
N GLU A 78 13.75 -1.20 8.78
CA GLU A 78 13.46 -0.75 10.14
C GLU A 78 11.99 -0.89 10.53
N ILE A 79 11.14 -1.34 9.61
CA ILE A 79 9.72 -1.54 9.90
C ILE A 79 9.55 -2.74 10.84
N ASP A 80 8.87 -2.50 11.96
CA ASP A 80 8.54 -3.55 12.92
C ASP A 80 7.27 -4.29 12.48
N LEU A 81 7.46 -5.53 12.01
CA LEU A 81 6.36 -6.35 11.49
C LEU A 81 5.27 -6.60 12.52
N THR A 82 5.62 -6.62 13.81
CA THR A 82 4.64 -6.90 14.87
C THR A 82 3.63 -5.76 15.04
N ARG A 83 3.93 -4.58 14.51
CA ARG A 83 3.06 -3.40 14.60
C ARG A 83 2.15 -3.21 13.39
N ILE A 84 2.23 -4.10 12.42
CA ILE A 84 1.39 -4.06 11.22
C ILE A 84 0.14 -4.89 11.46
N ALA A 85 -1.02 -4.25 11.37
CA ALA A 85 -2.30 -4.88 11.69
C ALA A 85 -2.77 -5.89 10.64
N PHE A 86 -2.60 -5.56 9.35
CA PHE A 86 -3.10 -6.40 8.27
C PHE A 86 -2.05 -7.42 7.83
N VAL A 87 -2.47 -8.69 7.74
CA VAL A 87 -1.56 -9.79 7.41
C VAL A 87 -0.98 -9.65 6.00
N SER A 88 -1.74 -9.13 5.04
CA SER A 88 -1.22 -8.93 3.68
C SER A 88 -0.07 -7.94 3.67
N ILE A 89 -0.23 -6.82 4.37
CA ILE A 89 0.81 -5.77 4.44
C ILE A 89 2.03 -6.29 5.17
N ARG A 90 1.82 -7.02 6.28
CA ARG A 90 2.92 -7.64 7.02
C ARG A 90 3.73 -8.57 6.13
N ASN A 91 3.07 -9.41 5.35
CA ASN A 91 3.74 -10.34 4.43
C ASN A 91 4.45 -9.60 3.31
N ALA A 92 3.86 -8.53 2.77
CA ALA A 92 4.48 -7.71 1.74
C ALA A 92 5.77 -7.06 2.25
N VAL A 93 5.73 -6.45 3.44
CA VAL A 93 6.90 -5.82 4.05
C VAL A 93 7.97 -6.85 4.34
N LYS A 94 7.60 -8.01 4.88
CA LYS A 94 8.54 -9.09 5.14
C LYS A 94 9.24 -9.54 3.86
N HIS A 95 8.48 -9.66 2.76
CA HIS A 95 9.02 -10.03 1.45
C HIS A 95 10.07 -9.01 0.99
N LEU A 96 9.73 -7.71 1.10
CA LEU A 96 10.64 -6.63 0.71
C LEU A 96 11.89 -6.58 1.60
N GLN A 97 11.74 -6.86 2.89
CA GLN A 97 12.86 -6.92 3.81
C GLN A 97 13.84 -8.03 3.42
N GLY A 98 13.34 -9.10 2.84
CA GLY A 98 14.16 -10.18 2.31
C GLY A 98 14.84 -9.85 1.00
N GLY A 99 14.47 -8.74 0.35
CA GLY A 99 15.08 -8.31 -0.91
C GLY A 99 14.71 -9.15 -2.12
N ALA A 100 13.74 -10.05 -1.99
CA ALA A 100 13.46 -11.04 -3.02
C ALA A 100 12.96 -10.46 -4.32
N ASP A 101 12.07 -9.45 -4.28
CA ASP A 101 11.43 -8.88 -5.46
C ASP A 101 11.39 -7.36 -5.47
N ALA A 102 12.40 -6.75 -4.85
CA ALA A 102 12.49 -5.30 -4.81
C ALA A 102 12.87 -4.68 -6.15
N ARG A 103 13.10 -5.52 -7.15
CA ARG A 103 13.51 -5.07 -8.48
C ARG A 103 12.36 -4.91 -9.42
#